data_a4f970432d8a029c5d345ddc91858813
#
_entry.id   a4f970432d8a029c5d345ddc91858813
#
_cell.length_a   1.000
_cell.length_b   1.000
_cell.length_c   1.000
_cell.angle_alpha   90.00
_cell.angle_beta   90.00
_cell.angle_gamma   90.00
#
_symmetry.space_group_name_H-M   'P 1'
#
loop_
_entity.id
_entity.type
_entity.pdbx_description
1 polymer ?
#
loop_
_entity_poly.entity_id
_entity_poly.type
_entity_poly.pdbx_seq_one_letter_code
_entity_poly.pdbx_strand_id
1 'polypeptide(L)'
;MSDLLKKKCIPCEGGVLPFDLSEIHKYQKKVDGWDIVKNESEIYYLEKKFTFKNFLKSQKFVNEVGKISENEGHHPDIIFGWGYAKINITTHAIKGLSENDFILAAKIDQIINV
;
A
#
# COMPACT_ATOMS: atom_id res chain seq x y z
N MET A 1 -10.92 -9.79 6.55
CA MET A 1 -10.17 -8.75 5.93
C MET A 1 -10.57 -7.37 6.40
N SER A 2 -11.77 -7.26 6.76
CA SER A 2 -12.33 -5.98 7.13
C SER A 2 -11.78 -5.38 8.40
N ASP A 3 -11.11 -6.14 9.26
CA ASP A 3 -10.53 -5.57 10.47
C ASP A 3 -9.43 -4.53 10.17
N LEU A 4 -8.72 -4.69 9.04
CA LEU A 4 -7.71 -3.72 8.63
C LEU A 4 -8.33 -2.37 8.28
N LEU A 5 -9.54 -2.37 7.73
CA LEU A 5 -10.23 -1.13 7.36
C LEU A 5 -10.60 -0.29 8.58
N LYS A 6 -10.75 -0.90 9.74
CA LYS A 6 -11.10 -0.22 10.97
C LYS A 6 -9.89 0.32 11.72
N LYS A 7 -8.69 -0.08 11.30
CA LYS A 7 -7.47 0.35 11.95
C LYS A 7 -6.94 1.61 11.29
N LYS A 8 -6.11 2.33 12.02
CA LYS A 8 -5.42 3.50 11.51
C LYS A 8 -3.93 3.25 11.58
N CYS A 9 -3.21 3.73 10.58
CA CYS A 9 -1.76 3.65 10.60
C CYS A 9 -1.22 4.46 11.78
N ILE A 10 -0.25 3.88 12.47
CA ILE A 10 0.42 4.56 13.58
C ILE A 10 1.84 4.90 13.15
N PRO A 11 2.44 5.96 13.71
CA PRO A 11 3.82 6.30 13.35
C PRO A 11 4.75 5.13 13.64
N CYS A 12 5.61 4.81 12.66
CA CYS A 12 6.64 3.80 12.85
C CYS A 12 7.93 4.49 13.22
N GLU A 13 8.53 4.06 14.31
CA GLU A 13 9.82 4.57 14.74
C GLU A 13 10.89 3.56 14.36
N GLY A 14 12.08 4.06 14.02
CA GLY A 14 13.21 3.18 13.78
C GLY A 14 13.50 2.33 14.99
N GLY A 15 13.99 1.12 14.78
CA GLY A 15 14.26 0.18 15.86
C GLY A 15 13.20 -0.89 16.03
N VAL A 16 12.01 -0.70 15.46
CA VAL A 16 11.01 -1.75 15.39
C VAL A 16 11.41 -2.68 14.24
N LEU A 17 11.33 -3.98 14.46
CA LEU A 17 11.68 -4.94 13.40
C LEU A 17 10.56 -5.02 12.37
N PRO A 18 10.92 -5.10 11.08
CA PRO A 18 9.92 -5.34 10.04
C PRO A 18 9.37 -6.76 10.18
N PHE A 19 8.21 -7.00 9.57
CA PHE A 19 7.64 -8.34 9.51
C PHE A 19 8.61 -9.30 8.83
N ASP A 20 8.70 -10.53 9.35
CA ASP A 20 9.37 -11.61 8.64
C ASP A 20 8.43 -12.18 7.56
N LEU A 21 8.92 -13.10 6.74
CA LEU A 21 8.11 -13.64 5.65
C LEU A 21 6.84 -14.32 6.12
N SER A 22 6.88 -14.97 7.27
CA SER A 22 5.71 -15.64 7.83
C SER A 22 4.60 -14.64 8.12
N GLU A 23 4.94 -13.53 8.77
CA GLU A 23 3.99 -12.46 9.06
C GLU A 23 3.49 -11.80 7.77
N ILE A 24 4.40 -11.57 6.82
CA ILE A 24 4.05 -10.97 5.53
C ILE A 24 2.97 -11.81 4.84
N HIS A 25 3.18 -13.12 4.74
CA HIS A 25 2.22 -14.00 4.08
C HIS A 25 0.91 -14.09 4.83
N LYS A 26 0.96 -14.04 6.15
CA LYS A 26 -0.25 -14.03 6.96
C LYS A 26 -1.11 -12.79 6.65
N TYR A 27 -0.47 -11.63 6.57
CA TYR A 27 -1.19 -10.39 6.29
C TYR A 27 -1.57 -10.27 4.83
N GLN A 28 -0.79 -10.83 3.91
CA GLN A 28 -1.11 -10.81 2.48
C GLN A 28 -2.48 -11.42 2.20
N LYS A 29 -2.87 -12.41 2.97
CA LYS A 29 -4.18 -13.05 2.83
C LYS A 29 -5.34 -12.13 3.22
N LYS A 30 -5.04 -11.03 3.92
CA LYS A 30 -6.08 -10.09 4.37
C LYS A 30 -6.32 -8.97 3.37
N VAL A 31 -5.53 -8.89 2.31
CA VAL A 31 -5.69 -7.91 1.24
C VAL A 31 -5.82 -8.64 -0.09
N ASP A 32 -6.30 -7.94 -1.12
CA ASP A 32 -6.62 -8.55 -2.39
C ASP A 32 -5.71 -8.05 -3.50
N GLY A 33 -4.97 -8.98 -4.12
CA GLY A 33 -4.21 -8.69 -5.32
C GLY A 33 -2.91 -7.92 -5.11
N TRP A 34 -2.40 -7.86 -3.88
CA TRP A 34 -1.13 -7.21 -3.60
C TRP A 34 0.00 -8.22 -3.65
N ASP A 35 1.01 -7.92 -4.47
CA ASP A 35 2.20 -8.76 -4.59
C ASP A 35 3.24 -8.34 -3.56
N ILE A 36 4.00 -9.31 -3.10
CA ILE A 36 5.14 -9.07 -2.22
C ILE A 36 6.39 -9.05 -3.10
N VAL A 37 7.07 -7.93 -3.12
CA VAL A 37 8.26 -7.74 -3.97
C VAL A 37 9.43 -7.34 -3.06
N LYS A 38 10.63 -7.78 -3.44
CA LYS A 38 11.84 -7.42 -2.72
C LYS A 38 12.74 -6.62 -3.65
N ASN A 39 13.19 -5.44 -3.20
CA ASN A 39 14.04 -4.58 -4.03
C ASN A 39 15.51 -4.99 -3.95
N GLU A 40 16.37 -4.24 -4.62
CA GLU A 40 17.81 -4.53 -4.67
C GLU A 40 18.47 -4.46 -3.30
N SER A 41 17.94 -3.68 -2.39
CA SER A 41 18.44 -3.58 -1.02
C SER A 41 17.84 -4.61 -0.10
N GLU A 42 17.13 -5.59 -0.66
CA GLU A 42 16.46 -6.68 0.07
C GLU A 42 15.35 -6.21 1.00
N ILE A 43 14.72 -5.08 0.64
CA ILE A 43 13.60 -4.55 1.39
C ILE A 43 12.30 -4.98 0.72
N TYR A 44 11.39 -5.56 1.50
CA TYR A 44 10.09 -5.97 0.99
C TYR A 44 9.14 -4.79 0.89
N TYR A 45 8.32 -4.80 -0.15
CA TYR A 45 7.24 -3.84 -0.32
C TYR A 45 6.05 -4.51 -0.99
N LEU A 46 4.87 -3.89 -0.82
CA LEU A 46 3.65 -4.33 -1.48
C LEU A 46 3.52 -3.60 -2.80
N GLU A 47 3.06 -4.30 -3.82
CA GLU A 47 2.85 -3.70 -5.13
C GLU A 47 1.54 -4.16 -5.73
N LYS A 48 0.78 -3.23 -6.27
CA LYS A 48 -0.44 -3.56 -7.01
C LYS A 48 -0.62 -2.57 -8.15
N LYS A 49 -0.99 -3.10 -9.31
CA LYS A 49 -1.29 -2.28 -10.48
C LYS A 49 -2.79 -2.26 -10.69
N PHE A 50 -3.34 -1.06 -10.80
CA PHE A 50 -4.75 -0.83 -11.08
C PHE A 50 -4.88 -0.34 -12.51
N THR A 51 -5.91 -0.77 -13.22
CA THR A 51 -6.12 -0.36 -14.61
C THR A 51 -7.41 0.43 -14.75
N PHE A 52 -7.39 1.39 -15.69
CA PHE A 52 -8.49 2.33 -15.86
C PHE A 52 -8.76 2.56 -17.33
N LYS A 53 -9.89 3.20 -17.61
CA LYS A 53 -10.36 3.44 -18.96
C LYS A 53 -9.50 4.47 -19.72
N ASN A 54 -8.93 5.44 -19.00
CA ASN A 54 -8.16 6.53 -19.61
C ASN A 54 -7.28 7.20 -18.57
N PHE A 55 -6.58 8.25 -19.00
CA PHE A 55 -5.67 8.99 -18.11
C PHE A 55 -6.41 9.69 -16.97
N LEU A 56 -7.54 10.32 -17.27
CA LEU A 56 -8.28 11.05 -16.25
C LEU A 56 -8.73 10.12 -15.12
N LYS A 57 -9.17 8.92 -15.46
CA LYS A 57 -9.56 7.94 -14.44
C LYS A 57 -8.38 7.51 -13.57
N SER A 58 -7.22 7.29 -14.18
CA SER A 58 -6.00 6.98 -13.43
C SER A 58 -5.67 8.12 -12.47
N GLN A 59 -5.75 9.36 -12.95
CA GLN A 59 -5.43 10.53 -12.14
C GLN A 59 -6.39 10.69 -10.97
N LYS A 60 -7.69 10.47 -11.19
CA LYS A 60 -8.68 10.54 -10.12
C LYS A 60 -8.38 9.50 -9.04
N PHE A 61 -8.02 8.29 -9.45
CA PHE A 61 -7.66 7.25 -8.51
C PHE A 61 -6.44 7.67 -7.68
N VAL A 62 -5.41 8.18 -8.33
CA VAL A 62 -4.19 8.63 -7.66
C VAL A 62 -4.49 9.73 -6.65
N ASN A 63 -5.37 10.65 -6.99
CA ASN A 63 -5.78 11.71 -6.07
C ASN A 63 -6.46 11.14 -4.82
N GLU A 64 -7.29 10.10 -4.98
CA GLU A 64 -7.94 9.46 -3.84
C GLU A 64 -6.92 8.70 -2.98
N VAL A 65 -5.95 8.04 -3.60
CA VAL A 65 -4.86 7.40 -2.87
C VAL A 65 -4.11 8.44 -2.04
N GLY A 66 -3.86 9.61 -2.63
CA GLY A 66 -3.19 10.70 -1.93
C GLY A 66 -3.94 11.16 -0.69
N LYS A 67 -5.25 11.30 -0.79
CA LYS A 67 -6.08 11.71 0.36
C LYS A 67 -6.01 10.70 1.49
N ILE A 68 -6.12 9.41 1.15
CA ILE A 68 -6.04 8.34 2.13
C ILE A 68 -4.66 8.35 2.79
N SER A 69 -3.60 8.47 1.99
CA SER A 69 -2.24 8.45 2.47
C SER A 69 -1.96 9.60 3.43
N GLU A 70 -2.45 10.80 3.12
CA GLU A 70 -2.30 11.94 4.02
C GLU A 70 -3.07 11.73 5.32
N ASN A 71 -4.27 11.20 5.21
CA ASN A 71 -5.09 10.94 6.39
C ASN A 71 -4.46 9.89 7.31
N GLU A 72 -3.79 8.91 6.72
CA GLU A 72 -3.16 7.82 7.50
C GLU A 72 -1.74 8.16 7.93
N GLY A 73 -1.14 9.21 7.36
CA GLY A 73 0.24 9.54 7.67
C GLY A 73 1.23 8.48 7.17
N HIS A 74 0.88 7.76 6.11
CA HIS A 74 1.70 6.70 5.54
C HIS A 74 1.60 6.81 4.01
N HIS A 75 2.75 7.00 3.36
CA HIS A 75 2.77 7.44 1.97
C HIS A 75 3.39 6.39 1.05
N PRO A 76 2.67 5.95 0.02
CA PRO A 76 3.19 5.02 -0.97
C PRO A 76 3.98 5.75 -2.05
N ASP A 77 4.71 4.99 -2.85
CA ASP A 77 5.20 5.49 -4.13
C ASP A 77 4.16 5.17 -5.19
N ILE A 78 3.94 6.11 -6.09
CA ILE A 78 2.90 5.98 -7.10
C ILE A 78 3.50 6.24 -8.47
N ILE A 79 3.28 5.31 -9.40
CA ILE A 79 3.63 5.48 -10.80
C ILE A 79 2.34 5.35 -11.58
N PHE A 80 1.95 6.37 -12.34
CA PHE A 80 0.73 6.26 -13.10
C PHE A 80 0.86 6.91 -14.48
N GLY A 81 -0.05 6.53 -15.36
CA GLY A 81 -0.10 7.07 -16.69
C GLY A 81 -1.46 6.77 -17.31
N TRP A 82 -1.51 6.77 -18.62
CA TRP A 82 -2.78 6.52 -19.31
C TRP A 82 -3.24 5.10 -19.02
N GLY A 83 -4.36 5.01 -18.30
CA GLY A 83 -5.03 3.73 -18.08
C GLY A 83 -4.45 2.86 -16.97
N TYR A 84 -3.50 3.36 -16.17
CA TYR A 84 -2.97 2.56 -15.08
C TYR A 84 -2.42 3.40 -13.93
N ALA A 85 -2.36 2.78 -12.75
CA ALA A 85 -1.64 3.31 -11.60
C ALA A 85 -1.03 2.14 -10.84
N LYS A 86 0.26 2.22 -10.59
CA LYS A 86 0.97 1.20 -9.82
C LYS A 86 1.35 1.79 -8.46
N ILE A 87 0.95 1.10 -7.40
CA ILE A 87 1.13 1.56 -6.03
C ILE A 87 2.15 0.65 -5.35
N ASN A 88 3.18 1.23 -4.76
CA ASN A 88 4.20 0.52 -3.99
C ASN A 88 4.17 1.03 -2.56
N ILE A 89 4.04 0.12 -1.59
CA ILE A 89 3.92 0.49 -0.17
C ILE A 89 4.98 -0.23 0.64
N THR A 90 5.73 0.52 1.44
CA THR A 90 6.66 -0.05 2.41
C THR A 90 6.81 0.95 3.56
N THR A 91 7.39 0.50 4.67
CA THR A 91 7.64 1.39 5.81
C THR A 91 9.14 1.68 5.86
N HIS A 92 9.52 2.86 5.35
CA HIS A 92 10.93 3.22 5.21
C HIS A 92 11.67 3.26 6.54
N ALA A 93 11.02 3.70 7.61
CA ALA A 93 11.67 3.84 8.91
C ALA A 93 12.22 2.51 9.45
N ILE A 94 11.62 1.38 9.06
CA ILE A 94 12.04 0.06 9.53
C ILE A 94 12.60 -0.81 8.40
N LYS A 95 12.69 -0.26 7.20
CA LYS A 95 13.23 -0.94 6.01
C LYS A 95 12.51 -2.25 5.70
N GLY A 96 11.18 -2.20 5.70
CA GLY A 96 10.37 -3.37 5.41
C GLY A 96 8.90 -3.15 5.67
N LEU A 97 8.17 -4.24 5.81
CA LEU A 97 6.72 -4.21 5.96
C LEU A 97 6.30 -4.26 7.43
N SER A 98 5.21 -3.60 7.72
CA SER A 98 4.53 -3.61 9.01
C SER A 98 3.03 -3.69 8.77
N GLU A 99 2.25 -3.75 9.84
CA GLU A 99 0.79 -3.74 9.71
C GLU A 99 0.30 -2.49 8.97
N ASN A 100 0.98 -1.34 9.15
CA ASN A 100 0.59 -0.10 8.49
C ASN A 100 0.49 -0.24 6.96
N ASP A 101 1.40 -1.00 6.36
CA ASP A 101 1.39 -1.18 4.91
C ASP A 101 0.14 -1.92 4.46
N PHE A 102 -0.27 -2.91 5.21
CA PHE A 102 -1.47 -3.68 4.90
C PHE A 102 -2.75 -2.90 5.20
N ILE A 103 -2.73 -2.06 6.23
CA ILE A 103 -3.86 -1.15 6.51
C ILE A 103 -4.06 -0.21 5.32
N LEU A 104 -2.98 0.41 4.85
CA LEU A 104 -3.06 1.32 3.71
C LEU A 104 -3.52 0.59 2.46
N ALA A 105 -2.98 -0.60 2.19
CA ALA A 105 -3.39 -1.40 1.04
C ALA A 105 -4.88 -1.71 1.07
N ALA A 106 -5.39 -2.13 2.23
CA ALA A 106 -6.82 -2.43 2.38
C ALA A 106 -7.69 -1.21 2.09
N LYS A 107 -7.27 -0.05 2.58
CA LYS A 107 -8.03 1.20 2.37
C LYS A 107 -7.99 1.66 0.93
N ILE A 108 -6.84 1.49 0.27
CA ILE A 108 -6.73 1.80 -1.16
C ILE A 108 -7.68 0.92 -1.98
N ASP A 109 -7.80 -0.36 -1.61
CA ASP A 109 -8.68 -1.28 -2.32
C ASP A 109 -10.15 -0.90 -2.23
N GLN A 110 -10.53 -0.02 -1.29
CA GLN A 110 -11.90 0.44 -1.16
C GLN A 110 -12.25 1.60 -2.07
N ILE A 111 -11.29 2.16 -2.81
CA ILE A 111 -11.56 3.26 -3.71
C ILE A 111 -12.39 2.77 -4.89
N ILE A 112 -13.53 3.41 -5.11
CA ILE A 112 -14.44 3.07 -6.20
C ILE A 112 -14.92 4.36 -6.87
N ASN A 113 -15.52 4.24 -8.05
CA ASN A 113 -16.17 5.38 -8.74
C ASN A 113 -15.19 6.49 -9.17
N VAL A 114 -14.04 6.10 -9.65
CA VAL A 114 -13.08 7.06 -10.20
C VAL A 114 -13.16 7.13 -11.72
#